data_b8c022ff6d18d6ed1f0fa273dd4a576d
#
_entry.id   b8c022ff6d18d6ed1f0fa273dd4a576d
#
_cell.length_a   1.000
_cell.length_b   1.000
_cell.length_c   1.000
_cell.angle_alpha   90.00
_cell.angle_beta   90.00
_cell.angle_gamma   90.00
#
_symmetry.space_group_name_H-M   'P 1'
#
loop_
_entity.id
_entity.type
_entity.pdbx_description
1 polymer ?
#
loop_
_entity_poly.entity_id
_entity_poly.type
_entity_poly.pdbx_seq_one_letter_code
_entity_poly.pdbx_strand_id
1 'polypeptide(L)'
;SPQLAASQVSKQYSYDGLTAVNFTAGNDGGGNVSIALANEAIPVDVQRQGNKLVVRLTGSTVPRNLLRRLNVNSGLVDSIDTKNQGQNGVITINVKEDYEYQAYQSGNQLNINIRKPELLREPTLEEKVYSGEALSMEFQDVEIRSVLDILAQFTDMNIVASDSVAGNITLRLINVPWDQALDIILKSKNLGKRENGNVILVVPSTELAEQEARELEAQQAVESY
;
A
#
# COMPACT_ATOMS: atom_id res chain seq x y z
N SER A 1 43.53 2.29 -14.34
CA SER A 1 43.64 1.79 -12.97
C SER A 1 42.30 1.18 -12.53
N PRO A 2 42.27 -0.04 -11.89
CA PRO A 2 41.02 -0.68 -11.50
C PRO A 2 40.16 0.13 -10.51
N GLN A 3 40.73 1.06 -9.76
CA GLN A 3 40.01 1.91 -8.80
C GLN A 3 39.12 2.97 -9.45
N LEU A 4 39.51 3.49 -10.61
CA LEU A 4 38.71 4.48 -11.34
C LEU A 4 37.47 3.85 -11.99
N ALA A 5 37.57 2.62 -12.46
CA ALA A 5 36.44 1.88 -13.01
C ALA A 5 35.42 1.53 -11.93
N ALA A 6 35.87 1.14 -10.72
CA ALA A 6 34.99 0.83 -9.60
C ALA A 6 34.23 2.05 -9.08
N SER A 7 34.87 3.23 -9.03
CA SER A 7 34.22 4.45 -8.59
C SER A 7 33.23 5.01 -9.62
N GLN A 8 33.43 4.77 -10.90
CA GLN A 8 32.48 5.12 -11.96
C GLN A 8 31.27 4.19 -11.97
N VAL A 9 31.49 2.90 -11.70
CA VAL A 9 30.41 1.90 -11.59
C VAL A 9 29.54 2.21 -10.38
N SER A 10 30.13 2.60 -9.23
CA SER A 10 29.35 2.96 -8.04
C SER A 10 28.57 4.27 -8.23
N LYS A 11 29.06 5.20 -9.03
CA LYS A 11 28.30 6.40 -9.42
C LYS A 11 27.13 6.10 -10.35
N GLN A 12 27.17 5.02 -11.11
CA GLN A 12 26.07 4.59 -11.98
C GLN A 12 24.91 3.92 -11.24
N TYR A 13 25.11 3.43 -10.03
CA TYR A 13 24.12 2.72 -9.24
C TYR A 13 23.55 3.49 -8.05
N SER A 14 23.89 4.76 -7.86
CA SER A 14 23.39 5.60 -6.75
C SER A 14 22.11 6.34 -7.18
N TYR A 15 21.03 5.69 -7.20
CA TYR A 15 20.09 6.12 -8.04
C TYR A 15 18.82 6.38 -7.60
N ASP A 16 18.10 6.93 -8.35
CA ASP A 16 16.72 7.39 -8.27
C ASP A 16 15.92 6.37 -7.44
N GLY A 17 15.79 6.65 -6.16
CA GLY A 17 15.01 5.82 -5.25
C GLY A 17 13.52 5.97 -5.46
N LEU A 18 13.09 7.09 -6.07
CA LEU A 18 11.68 7.33 -6.36
C LEU A 18 11.52 8.11 -7.68
N THR A 19 10.35 7.99 -8.28
CA THR A 19 10.01 8.64 -9.54
C THR A 19 8.90 9.68 -9.39
N ALA A 20 8.12 9.63 -8.32
CA ALA A 20 7.05 10.59 -8.05
C ALA A 20 6.69 10.64 -6.57
N VAL A 21 6.30 11.83 -6.11
CA VAL A 21 5.67 12.05 -4.80
C VAL A 21 4.42 12.88 -5.04
N ASN A 22 3.27 12.35 -4.69
CA ASN A 22 1.98 13.00 -4.86
C ASN A 22 1.19 13.02 -3.57
N PHE A 23 0.33 14.02 -3.43
CA PHE A 23 -0.58 14.13 -2.31
C PHE A 23 -2.02 14.24 -2.81
N THR A 24 -2.91 13.51 -2.16
CA THR A 24 -4.36 13.58 -2.41
C THR A 24 -5.06 13.86 -1.09
N ALA A 25 -5.81 14.96 -1.02
CA ALA A 25 -6.57 15.32 0.17
C ALA A 25 -7.71 14.32 0.41
N GLY A 26 -7.89 13.94 1.68
CA GLY A 26 -9.04 13.14 2.11
C GLY A 26 -10.23 14.00 2.52
N ASN A 27 -11.41 13.39 2.60
CA ASN A 27 -12.65 14.07 2.94
C ASN A 27 -12.73 14.47 4.43
N ASP A 28 -11.89 13.86 5.26
CA ASP A 28 -11.88 14.03 6.72
C ASP A 28 -10.82 15.02 7.22
N GLY A 29 -10.22 15.79 6.33
CA GLY A 29 -9.10 16.68 6.66
C GLY A 29 -7.74 16.01 6.66
N GLY A 30 -7.67 14.72 6.48
CA GLY A 30 -6.43 13.97 6.28
C GLY A 30 -6.00 13.91 4.83
N GLY A 31 -5.22 12.93 4.47
CA GLY A 31 -4.82 12.73 3.09
C GLY A 31 -3.92 11.54 2.87
N ASN A 32 -3.62 11.29 1.63
CA ASN A 32 -2.78 10.19 1.19
C ASN A 32 -1.54 10.71 0.46
N VAL A 33 -0.37 10.29 0.92
CA VAL A 33 0.91 10.54 0.25
C VAL A 33 1.24 9.29 -0.56
N SER A 34 1.34 9.45 -1.87
CA SER A 34 1.69 8.38 -2.80
C SER A 34 3.11 8.58 -3.29
N ILE A 35 3.93 7.56 -3.10
CA ILE A 35 5.34 7.57 -3.50
C ILE A 35 5.55 6.42 -4.48
N ALA A 36 5.94 6.77 -5.70
CA ALA A 36 6.35 5.78 -6.69
C ALA A 36 7.84 5.51 -6.54
N LEU A 37 8.17 4.32 -6.06
CA LEU A 37 9.56 3.87 -5.92
C LEU A 37 10.14 3.46 -7.27
N ALA A 38 11.44 3.59 -7.43
CA ALA A 38 12.12 3.19 -8.66
C ALA A 38 12.05 1.66 -8.88
N ASN A 39 12.05 0.90 -7.79
CA ASN A 39 11.81 -0.55 -7.82
C ASN A 39 11.28 -1.01 -6.46
N GLU A 40 10.70 -2.21 -6.43
CA GLU A 40 10.08 -2.76 -5.23
C GLU A 40 11.05 -3.27 -4.16
N ALA A 41 12.32 -3.45 -4.52
CA ALA A 41 13.34 -4.00 -3.62
C ALA A 41 14.02 -2.94 -2.76
N ILE A 42 13.76 -1.65 -2.97
CA ILE A 42 14.35 -0.56 -2.17
C ILE A 42 13.88 -0.70 -0.73
N PRO A 43 14.80 -0.79 0.25
CA PRO A 43 14.41 -0.81 1.66
C PRO A 43 13.76 0.52 2.06
N VAL A 44 12.59 0.44 2.66
CA VAL A 44 11.82 1.60 3.11
C VAL A 44 11.61 1.51 4.61
N ASP A 45 11.93 2.57 5.33
CA ASP A 45 11.64 2.71 6.74
C ASP A 45 10.71 3.91 6.96
N VAL A 46 9.66 3.71 7.75
CA VAL A 46 8.69 4.76 8.10
C VAL A 46 8.70 4.94 9.59
N GLN A 47 9.06 6.14 10.06
CA GLN A 47 9.13 6.45 11.48
C GLN A 47 8.37 7.72 11.82
N ARG A 48 7.60 7.65 12.90
CA ARG A 48 6.96 8.81 13.47
C ARG A 48 7.92 9.51 14.42
N GLN A 49 8.16 10.80 14.18
CA GLN A 49 8.98 11.67 15.02
C GLN A 49 8.17 12.92 15.38
N GLY A 50 7.33 12.81 16.42
CA GLY A 50 6.43 13.89 16.80
C GLY A 50 5.40 14.20 15.71
N ASN A 51 5.38 15.45 15.24
CA ASN A 51 4.52 15.90 14.17
C ASN A 51 5.07 15.64 12.77
N LYS A 52 6.14 14.86 12.69
CA LYS A 52 6.75 14.50 11.41
C LYS A 52 6.67 13.01 11.21
N LEU A 53 6.30 12.61 10.03
CA LEU A 53 6.39 11.23 9.59
C LEU A 53 7.52 11.15 8.56
N VAL A 54 8.56 10.40 8.89
CA VAL A 54 9.79 10.34 8.10
C VAL A 54 9.86 9.01 7.36
N VAL A 55 9.96 9.10 6.05
CA VAL A 55 10.16 7.95 5.16
C VAL A 55 11.59 7.97 4.66
N ARG A 56 12.33 6.91 4.93
CA ARG A 56 13.73 6.79 4.53
C ARG A 56 13.89 5.67 3.51
N LEU A 57 14.54 6.01 2.40
CA LEU A 57 14.88 5.05 1.34
C LEU A 57 16.37 4.74 1.46
N THR A 58 16.70 3.58 2.00
CA THR A 58 18.07 3.20 2.29
C THR A 58 18.85 2.91 1.00
N GLY A 59 19.98 3.56 0.84
CA GLY A 59 20.86 3.37 -0.30
C GLY A 59 20.35 3.91 -1.63
N SER A 60 19.28 4.71 -1.60
CA SER A 60 18.62 5.22 -2.80
C SER A 60 18.37 6.71 -2.67
N THR A 61 18.96 7.50 -3.52
CA THR A 61 18.81 8.96 -3.49
C THR A 61 17.61 9.43 -4.30
N VAL A 62 17.15 10.63 -3.98
CA VAL A 62 16.07 11.30 -4.68
C VAL A 62 16.65 12.05 -5.90
N PRO A 63 16.04 11.93 -7.09
CA PRO A 63 16.47 12.68 -8.23
C PRO A 63 16.29 14.19 -8.01
N ARG A 64 17.14 14.97 -8.64
CA ARG A 64 17.23 16.42 -8.42
C ARG A 64 15.90 17.15 -8.65
N ASN A 65 15.12 16.72 -9.64
CA ASN A 65 13.83 17.33 -9.95
C ASN A 65 12.76 17.10 -8.90
N LEU A 66 12.96 16.15 -7.97
CA LEU A 66 12.05 15.84 -6.87
C LEU A 66 12.54 16.32 -5.50
N LEU A 67 13.74 16.95 -5.46
CA LEU A 67 14.27 17.58 -4.24
C LEU A 67 13.55 18.91 -4.02
N ARG A 68 12.41 18.88 -3.34
CA ARG A 68 11.57 20.05 -3.15
C ARG A 68 10.68 19.94 -1.94
N ARG A 69 10.11 21.08 -1.55
CA ARG A 69 9.02 21.14 -0.60
C ARG A 69 7.69 21.29 -1.34
N LEU A 70 6.76 20.39 -1.06
CA LEU A 70 5.37 20.55 -1.49
C LEU A 70 4.58 21.18 -0.34
N ASN A 71 4.10 22.39 -0.52
CA ASN A 71 3.21 23.04 0.42
C ASN A 71 1.79 22.58 0.11
N VAL A 72 1.27 21.73 0.96
CA VAL A 72 -0.03 21.09 0.75
C VAL A 72 -1.14 21.88 1.41
N ASN A 73 -0.91 22.32 2.65
CA ASN A 73 -1.86 23.09 3.47
C ASN A 73 -3.28 22.53 3.43
N SER A 74 -3.39 21.21 3.54
CA SER A 74 -4.66 20.52 3.47
C SER A 74 -4.93 19.85 4.81
N GLY A 75 -5.85 20.43 5.59
CA GLY A 75 -6.25 19.87 6.88
C GLY A 75 -5.06 19.55 7.78
N LEU A 76 -4.80 18.27 8.02
CA LEU A 76 -3.72 17.80 8.88
C LEU A 76 -2.32 17.95 8.29
N VAL A 77 -2.18 17.86 6.97
CA VAL A 77 -0.86 17.87 6.33
C VAL A 77 -0.50 19.27 5.90
N ASP A 78 0.62 19.74 6.42
CA ASP A 78 1.16 21.07 6.11
C ASP A 78 2.00 21.03 4.84
N SER A 79 3.04 20.20 4.84
CA SER A 79 4.00 20.14 3.74
C SER A 79 4.67 18.78 3.66
N ILE A 80 5.28 18.52 2.52
CA ILE A 80 6.07 17.32 2.27
C ILE A 80 7.44 17.76 1.76
N ASP A 81 8.49 17.46 2.53
CA ASP A 81 9.87 17.75 2.16
C ASP A 81 10.55 16.50 1.63
N THR A 82 11.15 16.60 0.47
CA THR A 82 11.92 15.52 -0.13
C THR A 82 13.38 15.95 -0.25
N LYS A 83 14.27 15.24 0.41
CA LYS A 83 15.70 15.56 0.53
C LYS A 83 16.57 14.32 0.41
N ASN A 84 17.85 14.53 0.21
CA ASN A 84 18.87 13.50 0.35
C ASN A 84 19.63 13.71 1.66
N GLN A 85 19.89 12.62 2.35
CA GLN A 85 20.75 12.60 3.53
C GLN A 85 21.82 11.53 3.30
N GLY A 86 23.00 11.96 2.86
CA GLY A 86 24.03 11.05 2.40
C GLY A 86 23.53 10.27 1.18
N GLN A 87 23.54 8.95 1.28
CA GLN A 87 23.08 8.06 0.19
C GLN A 87 21.62 7.64 0.33
N ASN A 88 20.90 8.22 1.29
CA ASN A 88 19.51 7.88 1.55
C ASN A 88 18.58 9.00 1.07
N GLY A 89 17.50 8.62 0.42
CA GLY A 89 16.38 9.53 0.18
C GLY A 89 15.56 9.66 1.45
N VAL A 90 15.12 10.87 1.77
CA VAL A 90 14.31 11.14 2.97
C VAL A 90 13.12 11.99 2.59
N ILE A 91 11.93 11.48 2.86
CA ILE A 91 10.68 12.18 2.64
C ILE A 91 10.07 12.46 3.99
N THR A 92 9.89 13.73 4.32
CA THR A 92 9.33 14.16 5.61
C THR A 92 7.95 14.75 5.38
N ILE A 93 6.95 14.16 6.01
CA ILE A 93 5.58 14.63 5.98
C ILE A 93 5.36 15.44 7.27
N ASN A 94 5.14 16.73 7.13
CA ASN A 94 4.90 17.63 8.25
C ASN A 94 3.40 17.71 8.54
N VAL A 95 3.00 17.31 9.74
CA VAL A 95 1.60 17.22 10.17
C VAL A 95 1.33 18.29 11.23
N LYS A 96 0.19 18.95 11.15
CA LYS A 96 -0.15 20.12 12.00
C LYS A 96 -0.62 19.75 13.40
N GLU A 97 -1.35 18.64 13.53
CA GLU A 97 -2.02 18.24 14.75
C GLU A 97 -1.76 16.78 15.04
N ASP A 98 -2.35 16.24 16.10
CA ASP A 98 -2.28 14.81 16.38
C ASP A 98 -2.93 14.00 15.26
N TYR A 99 -2.36 12.86 14.96
CA TYR A 99 -2.75 12.05 13.80
C TYR A 99 -2.50 10.57 14.03
N GLU A 100 -3.22 9.78 13.27
CA GLU A 100 -2.92 8.37 13.05
C GLU A 100 -2.45 8.19 11.61
N TYR A 101 -1.63 7.18 11.38
CA TYR A 101 -1.23 6.85 10.04
C TYR A 101 -1.26 5.35 9.81
N GLN A 102 -1.43 4.99 8.57
CA GLN A 102 -1.16 3.66 8.06
C GLN A 102 -0.36 3.78 6.77
N ALA A 103 0.47 2.80 6.50
CA ALA A 103 1.25 2.77 5.27
C ALA A 103 1.17 1.38 4.65
N TYR A 104 1.10 1.34 3.33
CA TYR A 104 1.20 0.08 2.61
C TYR A 104 1.95 0.27 1.31
N GLN A 105 2.73 -0.74 0.97
CA GLN A 105 3.43 -0.82 -0.30
C GLN A 105 2.96 -2.07 -1.03
N SER A 106 2.53 -1.90 -2.27
CA SER A 106 2.24 -2.98 -3.19
C SER A 106 3.07 -2.77 -4.45
N GLY A 107 3.97 -3.73 -4.73
CA GLY A 107 4.97 -3.53 -5.76
C GLY A 107 5.84 -2.31 -5.47
N ASN A 108 5.95 -1.39 -6.41
CA ASN A 108 6.73 -0.16 -6.28
C ASN A 108 5.91 1.06 -5.83
N GLN A 109 4.65 0.88 -5.47
CA GLN A 109 3.78 1.95 -4.99
C GLN A 109 3.68 1.94 -3.47
N LEU A 110 4.16 2.99 -2.83
CA LEU A 110 4.02 3.20 -1.40
C LEU A 110 2.95 4.26 -1.15
N ASN A 111 1.98 3.93 -0.33
CA ASN A 111 0.90 4.83 0.08
C ASN A 111 0.94 5.03 1.58
N ILE A 112 0.90 6.28 2.00
CA ILE A 112 0.85 6.65 3.41
C ILE A 112 -0.42 7.45 3.63
N ASN A 113 -1.32 6.90 4.40
CA ASN A 113 -2.59 7.54 4.75
C ASN A 113 -2.45 8.20 6.12
N ILE A 114 -2.72 9.50 6.18
CA ILE A 114 -2.69 10.30 7.40
C ILE A 114 -4.09 10.78 7.67
N ARG A 115 -4.58 10.52 8.88
CA ARG A 115 -5.94 10.84 9.27
C ARG A 115 -6.01 11.28 10.71
N LYS A 116 -7.11 11.94 11.06
CA LYS A 116 -7.40 12.28 12.44
C LYS A 116 -7.49 11.01 13.29
N PRO A 117 -7.15 11.08 14.59
CA PRO A 117 -7.36 9.95 15.49
C PRO A 117 -8.82 9.46 15.41
N GLU A 118 -9.04 8.17 15.59
CA GLU A 118 -10.34 7.53 15.41
C GLU A 118 -11.46 8.21 16.19
N LEU A 119 -11.18 8.64 17.42
CA LEU A 119 -12.15 9.32 18.28
C LEU A 119 -12.56 10.71 17.78
N LEU A 120 -11.79 11.30 16.88
CA LEU A 120 -12.05 12.65 16.33
C LEU A 120 -12.57 12.61 14.88
N ARG A 121 -12.72 11.41 14.30
CA ARG A 121 -13.23 11.28 12.94
C ARG A 121 -14.74 11.30 12.92
N GLU A 122 -15.29 12.06 11.97
CA GLU A 122 -16.72 12.01 11.68
C GLU A 122 -17.03 10.85 10.75
N PRO A 123 -18.12 10.10 10.97
CA PRO A 123 -18.50 9.03 10.07
C PRO A 123 -18.88 9.59 8.70
N THR A 124 -18.23 9.10 7.65
CA THR A 124 -18.56 9.43 6.26
C THR A 124 -19.25 8.24 5.60
N LEU A 125 -20.32 8.54 4.84
CA LEU A 125 -21.11 7.49 4.18
C LEU A 125 -20.43 6.88 2.94
N GLU A 126 -19.37 7.51 2.46
CA GLU A 126 -18.71 7.14 1.20
C GLU A 126 -17.46 6.29 1.36
N GLU A 127 -16.92 6.19 2.56
CA GLU A 127 -15.73 5.38 2.82
C GLU A 127 -16.10 3.98 3.27
N LYS A 128 -15.48 2.99 2.62
CA LYS A 128 -15.56 1.62 3.10
C LYS A 128 -14.88 1.53 4.46
N VAL A 129 -15.64 1.15 5.48
CA VAL A 129 -15.11 1.00 6.82
C VAL A 129 -14.49 -0.39 6.96
N TYR A 130 -13.20 -0.42 7.26
CA TYR A 130 -12.49 -1.65 7.58
C TYR A 130 -12.49 -1.84 9.10
N SER A 131 -13.01 -2.97 9.55
CA SER A 131 -13.18 -3.28 10.98
C SER A 131 -12.20 -4.34 11.49
N GLY A 132 -11.38 -4.88 10.62
CA GLY A 132 -10.42 -5.90 10.97
C GLY A 132 -9.31 -5.38 11.89
N GLU A 133 -8.69 -6.28 12.62
CA GLU A 133 -7.52 -5.96 13.44
C GLU A 133 -6.37 -5.49 12.54
N ALA A 134 -5.69 -4.42 12.95
CA ALA A 134 -4.57 -3.86 12.21
C ALA A 134 -3.34 -4.76 12.32
N LEU A 135 -2.63 -4.88 11.21
CA LEU A 135 -1.42 -5.69 11.15
C LEU A 135 -0.26 -4.95 10.48
N SER A 136 0.94 -5.36 10.84
CA SER A 136 2.17 -4.86 10.24
C SER A 136 3.01 -6.06 9.80
N MET A 137 3.21 -6.19 8.50
CA MET A 137 3.91 -7.31 7.87
C MET A 137 4.68 -6.84 6.66
N GLU A 138 5.75 -7.56 6.34
CA GLU A 138 6.54 -7.30 5.15
C GLU A 138 6.78 -8.60 4.39
N PHE A 139 6.45 -8.59 3.09
CA PHE A 139 6.69 -9.69 2.18
C PHE A 139 7.43 -9.16 0.95
N GLN A 140 8.57 -9.76 0.63
CA GLN A 140 9.33 -9.40 -0.56
C GLN A 140 9.38 -10.59 -1.49
N ASP A 141 8.77 -10.45 -2.67
CA ASP A 141 8.72 -11.48 -3.72
C ASP A 141 8.27 -12.85 -3.17
N VAL A 142 7.17 -12.84 -2.43
CA VAL A 142 6.58 -14.03 -1.80
C VAL A 142 5.39 -14.51 -2.61
N GLU A 143 5.25 -15.81 -2.73
CA GLU A 143 4.11 -16.42 -3.41
C GLU A 143 2.79 -15.96 -2.78
N ILE A 144 1.86 -15.52 -3.62
CA ILE A 144 0.59 -14.96 -3.14
C ILE A 144 -0.22 -15.94 -2.29
N ARG A 145 -0.18 -17.24 -2.63
CA ARG A 145 -0.88 -18.26 -1.85
C ARG A 145 -0.35 -18.35 -0.42
N SER A 146 0.96 -18.20 -0.24
CA SER A 146 1.59 -18.16 1.08
C SER A 146 1.19 -16.92 1.87
N VAL A 147 1.08 -15.77 1.22
CA VAL A 147 0.60 -14.53 1.86
C VAL A 147 -0.85 -14.69 2.33
N LEU A 148 -1.70 -15.26 1.50
CA LEU A 148 -3.11 -15.52 1.87
C LEU A 148 -3.22 -16.52 3.03
N ASP A 149 -2.38 -17.55 3.07
CA ASP A 149 -2.34 -18.50 4.18
C ASP A 149 -1.93 -17.83 5.51
N ILE A 150 -0.94 -16.97 5.47
CA ILE A 150 -0.49 -16.21 6.64
C ILE A 150 -1.61 -15.28 7.13
N LEU A 151 -2.28 -14.62 6.21
CA LEU A 151 -3.42 -13.75 6.54
C LEU A 151 -4.58 -14.55 7.15
N ALA A 152 -4.86 -15.74 6.63
CA ALA A 152 -5.87 -16.64 7.20
C ALA A 152 -5.54 -17.05 8.63
N GLN A 153 -4.27 -17.38 8.91
CA GLN A 153 -3.82 -17.73 10.26
C GLN A 153 -3.98 -16.57 11.25
N PHE A 154 -3.77 -15.35 10.78
CA PHE A 154 -3.89 -14.15 11.62
C PHE A 154 -5.34 -13.81 11.96
N THR A 155 -6.29 -14.16 11.11
CA THR A 155 -7.66 -13.64 11.16
C THR A 155 -8.72 -14.65 11.59
N ASP A 156 -8.39 -15.89 11.82
CA ASP A 156 -9.34 -17.01 12.04
C ASP A 156 -10.34 -17.20 10.88
N MET A 157 -10.09 -16.59 9.73
CA MET A 157 -10.86 -16.80 8.51
C MET A 157 -10.24 -17.93 7.69
N ASN A 158 -11.09 -18.66 6.98
CA ASN A 158 -10.64 -19.65 6.01
C ASN A 158 -10.55 -19.00 4.66
N ILE A 159 -9.33 -18.77 4.16
CA ILE A 159 -9.11 -18.18 2.86
C ILE A 159 -8.73 -19.31 1.89
N VAL A 160 -9.58 -19.53 0.90
CA VAL A 160 -9.40 -20.56 -0.12
C VAL A 160 -9.14 -19.88 -1.45
N ALA A 161 -7.99 -20.16 -2.04
CA ALA A 161 -7.65 -19.65 -3.36
C ALA A 161 -7.90 -20.72 -4.42
N SER A 162 -8.51 -20.34 -5.54
CA SER A 162 -8.69 -21.26 -6.68
C SER A 162 -7.34 -21.63 -7.28
N ASP A 163 -7.29 -22.73 -8.03
CA ASP A 163 -6.05 -23.24 -8.63
C ASP A 163 -5.39 -22.25 -9.61
N SER A 164 -6.18 -21.34 -10.17
CA SER A 164 -5.69 -20.31 -11.08
C SER A 164 -5.01 -19.14 -10.39
N VAL A 165 -5.07 -19.04 -9.07
CA VAL A 165 -4.39 -17.98 -8.30
C VAL A 165 -2.92 -18.32 -8.19
N ALA A 166 -2.07 -17.51 -8.81
CA ALA A 166 -0.62 -17.73 -8.87
C ALA A 166 0.13 -16.40 -8.96
N GLY A 167 1.43 -16.46 -8.79
CA GLY A 167 2.34 -15.34 -8.87
C GLY A 167 2.87 -14.93 -7.51
N ASN A 168 3.80 -13.97 -7.54
CA ASN A 168 4.45 -13.46 -6.35
C ASN A 168 4.06 -12.01 -6.11
N ILE A 169 4.16 -11.58 -4.87
CA ILE A 169 3.82 -10.21 -4.47
C ILE A 169 4.90 -9.67 -3.52
N THR A 170 5.21 -8.39 -3.69
CA THR A 170 5.94 -7.59 -2.70
C THR A 170 4.95 -6.69 -2.01
N LEU A 171 4.79 -6.88 -0.72
CA LEU A 171 3.79 -6.20 0.08
C LEU A 171 4.39 -5.78 1.40
N ARG A 172 4.20 -4.51 1.77
CA ARG A 172 4.56 -3.98 3.08
C ARG A 172 3.33 -3.34 3.69
N LEU A 173 3.03 -3.72 4.93
CA LEU A 173 1.87 -3.22 5.66
C LEU A 173 2.33 -2.65 6.99
N ILE A 174 1.90 -1.44 7.31
CA ILE A 174 2.12 -0.79 8.59
C ILE A 174 0.78 -0.30 9.10
N ASN A 175 0.30 -0.93 10.18
CA ASN A 175 -0.93 -0.53 10.85
C ASN A 175 -2.17 -0.59 9.95
N VAL A 176 -2.27 -1.61 9.14
CA VAL A 176 -3.35 -1.79 8.15
C VAL A 176 -4.31 -2.86 8.64
N PRO A 177 -5.63 -2.59 8.71
CA PRO A 177 -6.61 -3.63 9.01
C PRO A 177 -6.50 -4.81 8.03
N TRP A 178 -6.69 -6.03 8.52
CA TRP A 178 -6.48 -7.22 7.69
C TRP A 178 -7.46 -7.29 6.50
N ASP A 179 -8.68 -6.81 6.66
CA ASP A 179 -9.68 -6.77 5.58
C ASP A 179 -9.28 -5.77 4.49
N GLN A 180 -8.69 -4.65 4.86
CA GLN A 180 -8.08 -3.72 3.92
C GLN A 180 -6.85 -4.33 3.24
N ALA A 181 -6.00 -5.01 4.00
CA ALA A 181 -4.83 -5.71 3.47
C ALA A 181 -5.24 -6.75 2.42
N LEU A 182 -6.30 -7.49 2.67
CA LEU A 182 -6.85 -8.44 1.71
C LEU A 182 -7.29 -7.72 0.42
N ASP A 183 -8.03 -6.62 0.54
CA ASP A 183 -8.44 -5.84 -0.63
C ASP A 183 -7.25 -5.30 -1.43
N ILE A 184 -6.19 -4.87 -0.76
CA ILE A 184 -4.95 -4.42 -1.41
C ILE A 184 -4.32 -5.55 -2.23
N ILE A 185 -4.22 -6.74 -1.63
CA ILE A 185 -3.67 -7.93 -2.29
C ILE A 185 -4.52 -8.29 -3.53
N LEU A 186 -5.82 -8.34 -3.38
CA LEU A 186 -6.74 -8.69 -4.46
C LEU A 186 -6.65 -7.71 -5.62
N LYS A 187 -6.65 -6.41 -5.33
CA LYS A 187 -6.51 -5.37 -6.34
C LYS A 187 -5.20 -5.46 -7.11
N SER A 188 -4.09 -5.70 -6.41
CA SER A 188 -2.77 -5.74 -7.02
C SER A 188 -2.60 -6.88 -8.00
N LYS A 189 -3.38 -7.95 -7.88
CA LYS A 189 -3.28 -9.17 -8.69
C LYS A 189 -4.54 -9.45 -9.53
N ASN A 190 -5.44 -8.49 -9.65
CA ASN A 190 -6.71 -8.64 -10.37
C ASN A 190 -7.51 -9.87 -9.88
N LEU A 191 -7.62 -10.00 -8.58
CA LEU A 191 -8.38 -11.06 -7.93
C LEU A 191 -9.67 -10.49 -7.35
N GLY A 192 -10.68 -11.35 -7.27
CA GLY A 192 -11.92 -11.07 -6.58
C GLY A 192 -12.13 -12.03 -5.42
N LYS A 193 -13.11 -11.74 -4.58
CA LYS A 193 -13.46 -12.58 -3.45
C LYS A 193 -14.96 -12.78 -3.34
N ARG A 194 -15.32 -13.92 -2.73
CA ARG A 194 -16.67 -14.19 -2.22
C ARG A 194 -16.56 -14.57 -0.76
N GLU A 195 -17.36 -13.97 0.07
CA GLU A 195 -17.44 -14.30 1.48
C GLU A 195 -18.72 -15.09 1.78
N ASN A 196 -18.57 -16.19 2.52
CA ASN A 196 -19.68 -16.98 3.00
C ASN A 196 -19.35 -17.46 4.42
N GLY A 197 -19.94 -16.81 5.41
CA GLY A 197 -19.59 -17.05 6.81
C GLY A 197 -18.13 -16.69 7.09
N ASN A 198 -17.37 -17.65 7.58
CA ASN A 198 -15.94 -17.49 7.85
C ASN A 198 -15.05 -17.96 6.70
N VAL A 199 -15.63 -18.22 5.53
CA VAL A 199 -14.89 -18.66 4.33
C VAL A 199 -14.81 -17.51 3.34
N ILE A 200 -13.60 -17.23 2.89
CA ILE A 200 -13.33 -16.27 1.81
C ILE A 200 -12.75 -17.04 0.64
N LEU A 201 -13.46 -17.06 -0.47
CA LEU A 201 -12.99 -17.65 -1.72
C LEU A 201 -12.31 -16.56 -2.55
N VAL A 202 -11.07 -16.80 -2.93
CA VAL A 202 -10.28 -15.89 -3.78
C VAL A 202 -10.12 -16.52 -5.15
N VAL A 203 -10.53 -15.77 -6.18
CA VAL A 203 -10.49 -16.21 -7.59
C VAL A 203 -10.06 -15.04 -8.48
N PRO A 204 -9.52 -15.30 -9.68
CA PRO A 204 -9.30 -14.23 -10.64
C PRO A 204 -10.60 -13.46 -10.92
N SER A 205 -10.51 -12.14 -11.06
CA SER A 205 -11.69 -11.28 -11.25
C SER A 205 -12.52 -11.68 -12.48
N THR A 206 -11.88 -12.11 -13.55
CA THR A 206 -12.55 -12.60 -14.76
C THR A 206 -13.36 -13.86 -14.51
N GLU A 207 -12.80 -14.79 -13.74
CA GLU A 207 -13.47 -16.04 -13.36
C GLU A 207 -14.68 -15.77 -12.47
N LEU A 208 -14.56 -14.85 -11.53
CA LEU A 208 -15.64 -14.43 -10.65
C LEU A 208 -16.79 -13.81 -11.45
N ALA A 209 -16.48 -12.92 -12.38
CA ALA A 209 -17.48 -12.28 -13.25
C ALA A 209 -18.23 -13.31 -14.11
N GLU A 210 -17.53 -14.31 -14.64
CA GLU A 210 -18.15 -15.40 -15.40
C GLU A 210 -19.09 -16.25 -14.55
N GLN A 211 -18.71 -16.56 -13.31
CA GLN A 211 -19.55 -17.29 -12.37
C GLN A 211 -20.82 -16.50 -12.03
N GLU A 212 -20.69 -15.22 -11.75
CA GLU A 212 -21.81 -14.34 -11.43
C GLU A 212 -22.77 -14.21 -12.61
N ALA A 213 -22.24 -14.10 -13.83
CA ALA A 213 -23.06 -14.06 -15.05
C ALA A 213 -23.86 -15.35 -15.25
N ARG A 214 -23.22 -16.51 -15.03
CA ARG A 214 -23.91 -17.81 -15.14
C ARG A 214 -24.99 -18.00 -14.06
N GLU A 215 -24.72 -17.57 -12.86
CA GLU A 215 -25.71 -17.62 -11.76
C GLU A 215 -26.92 -16.73 -12.07
N LEU A 216 -26.67 -15.53 -12.61
CA LEU A 216 -27.74 -14.61 -13.00
C LEU A 216 -28.60 -15.18 -14.12
N GLU A 217 -28.00 -15.79 -15.13
CA GLU A 217 -28.72 -16.46 -16.23
C GLU A 217 -29.57 -17.62 -15.71
N ALA A 218 -29.01 -18.44 -14.82
CA ALA A 218 -29.76 -19.56 -14.23
C ALA A 218 -30.92 -19.06 -13.39
N GLN A 219 -30.79 -17.98 -12.66
CA GLN A 219 -31.85 -17.38 -11.86
C GLN A 219 -32.95 -16.81 -12.74
N GLN A 220 -32.60 -16.11 -13.84
CA GLN A 220 -33.56 -15.59 -14.80
C GLN A 220 -34.32 -16.72 -15.52
N ALA A 221 -33.66 -17.82 -15.84
CA ALA A 221 -34.32 -18.99 -16.46
C ALA A 221 -35.36 -19.63 -15.52
N VAL A 222 -35.12 -19.65 -14.22
CA VAL A 222 -36.07 -20.15 -13.22
C VAL A 222 -37.25 -19.20 -13.05
N GLU A 223 -37.05 -17.90 -13.09
CA GLU A 223 -38.10 -16.89 -12.94
C GLU A 223 -39.03 -16.81 -14.18
N SER A 224 -38.58 -17.28 -15.34
CA SER A 224 -39.40 -17.26 -16.56
C SER A 224 -40.35 -18.45 -16.70
N TYR A 225 -40.36 -19.38 -15.78
CA TYR A 225 -41.31 -20.45 -15.68
C TYR A 225 -42.34 -20.11 -14.59
#